data_dc3eea9f8a4db9a4abd95d1c50dab39d
#
_entry.id   dc3eea9f8a4db9a4abd95d1c50dab39d
#
_cell.length_a   1.000
_cell.length_b   1.000
_cell.length_c   1.000
_cell.angle_alpha   90.00
_cell.angle_beta   90.00
_cell.angle_gamma   90.00
#
_symmetry.space_group_name_H-M   'P 1'
#
loop_
_entity.id
_entity.type
_entity.pdbx_description
1 polymer ?
#
loop_
_entity_poly.entity_id
_entity_poly.type
_entity_poly.pdbx_seq_one_letter_code
_entity_poly.pdbx_strand_id
1 'polypeptide(L)'
;KKINLEMVKAGFKQGLYETDTLIADQDRQELVQNFIMDLNVINSEKMMTNAKKIKGAQVFDNGIVLQTIEEGTGKNPTELDDVIVEYILTNALGDTVQSSYQMKKMSGSTEPVALALNGGVIPGWTFVVPKMKKGGKYRTYIPWQMAYGEQAGKESLCFFIELVEIGPGGTLVKPQAPMPQQGGF
;
A
#
# COMPACT_ATOMS: atom_id res chain seq x y z
N LYS A 1 -25.97 1.60 7.26
CA LYS A 1 -26.98 2.24 6.35
C LYS A 1 -26.78 1.65 4.96
N LYS A 2 -27.84 1.16 4.31
CA LYS A 2 -27.77 0.70 2.92
C LYS A 2 -27.67 1.94 2.02
N ILE A 3 -26.65 1.99 1.16
CA ILE A 3 -26.51 3.04 0.15
C ILE A 3 -27.65 2.87 -0.84
N ASN A 4 -28.41 3.95 -1.07
CA ASN A 4 -29.45 3.96 -2.09
C ASN A 4 -28.82 4.24 -3.45
N LEU A 5 -28.59 3.19 -4.22
CA LEU A 5 -27.92 3.25 -5.53
C LEU A 5 -28.64 4.15 -6.53
N GLU A 6 -29.97 4.26 -6.44
CA GLU A 6 -30.77 5.11 -7.33
C GLU A 6 -30.55 6.61 -7.02
N MET A 7 -30.41 6.97 -5.73
CA MET A 7 -30.05 8.34 -5.36
C MET A 7 -28.64 8.71 -5.81
N VAL A 8 -27.69 7.76 -5.73
CA VAL A 8 -26.32 7.97 -6.24
C VAL A 8 -26.31 8.19 -7.75
N LYS A 9 -27.03 7.37 -8.50
CA LYS A 9 -27.18 7.54 -9.97
C LYS A 9 -27.83 8.85 -10.33
N ALA A 10 -28.89 9.25 -9.61
CA ALA A 10 -29.58 10.50 -9.83
C ALA A 10 -28.67 11.71 -9.57
N GLY A 11 -27.93 11.71 -8.45
CA GLY A 11 -26.98 12.77 -8.11
C GLY A 11 -25.83 12.86 -9.12
N PHE A 12 -25.32 11.72 -9.58
CA PHE A 12 -24.26 11.67 -10.60
C PHE A 12 -24.76 12.23 -11.94
N LYS A 13 -26.00 11.89 -12.33
CA LYS A 13 -26.62 12.38 -13.56
C LYS A 13 -26.86 13.90 -13.50
N GLN A 14 -27.32 14.43 -12.36
CA GLN A 14 -27.51 15.87 -12.15
C GLN A 14 -26.19 16.63 -12.18
N GLY A 15 -25.13 16.10 -11.57
CA GLY A 15 -23.79 16.69 -11.57
C GLY A 15 -23.16 16.75 -12.96
N LEU A 16 -23.43 15.77 -13.83
CA LEU A 16 -22.95 15.75 -15.22
C LEU A 16 -23.62 16.79 -16.12
N TYR A 17 -24.85 17.18 -15.82
CA TYR A 17 -25.64 18.11 -16.66
C TYR A 17 -25.64 19.54 -16.12
N GLU A 18 -24.84 19.86 -15.11
CA GLU A 18 -24.73 21.19 -14.49
C GLU A 18 -26.09 21.82 -14.11
N THR A 19 -27.10 20.99 -13.92
CA THR A 19 -28.42 21.48 -13.50
C THR A 19 -28.41 21.71 -11.99
N ASP A 20 -28.85 22.90 -11.59
CA ASP A 20 -29.01 23.46 -10.25
C ASP A 20 -28.84 22.42 -9.11
N THR A 21 -27.65 22.36 -8.54
CA THR A 21 -27.37 21.41 -7.46
C THR A 21 -27.79 22.03 -6.14
N LEU A 22 -28.75 21.40 -5.47
CA LEU A 22 -29.19 21.76 -4.10
C LEU A 22 -28.07 21.60 -3.04
N ILE A 23 -26.86 21.19 -3.44
CA ILE A 23 -25.73 20.90 -2.56
C ILE A 23 -24.57 21.81 -2.96
N ALA A 24 -24.03 22.57 -1.99
CA ALA A 24 -22.86 23.41 -2.19
C ALA A 24 -21.65 22.56 -2.67
N ASP A 25 -20.75 23.16 -3.46
CA ASP A 25 -19.60 22.45 -4.04
C ASP A 25 -18.72 21.78 -2.97
N GLN A 26 -18.57 22.41 -1.83
CA GLN A 26 -17.80 21.89 -0.70
C GLN A 26 -18.46 20.64 -0.09
N ASP A 27 -19.76 20.67 0.13
CA ASP A 27 -20.53 19.53 0.65
C ASP A 27 -20.52 18.36 -0.34
N ARG A 28 -20.50 18.65 -1.64
CA ARG A 28 -20.41 17.65 -2.70
C ARG A 28 -19.08 16.94 -2.70
N GLN A 29 -17.98 17.67 -2.54
CA GLN A 29 -16.64 17.08 -2.44
C GLN A 29 -16.51 16.17 -1.20
N GLU A 30 -17.00 16.63 -0.06
CA GLU A 30 -17.01 15.84 1.16
C GLU A 30 -17.84 14.56 1.02
N LEU A 31 -19.00 14.67 0.39
CA LEU A 31 -19.90 13.53 0.16
C LEU A 31 -19.26 12.48 -0.77
N VAL A 32 -18.57 12.93 -1.81
CA VAL A 32 -17.82 12.05 -2.72
C VAL A 32 -16.64 11.38 -2.01
N GLN A 33 -15.86 12.13 -1.23
CA GLN A 33 -14.74 11.59 -0.47
C GLN A 33 -15.21 10.54 0.55
N ASN A 34 -16.26 10.85 1.32
CA ASN A 34 -16.83 9.90 2.26
C ASN A 34 -17.34 8.63 1.58
N PHE A 35 -17.98 8.76 0.42
CA PHE A 35 -18.43 7.62 -0.37
C PHE A 35 -17.27 6.74 -0.85
N ILE A 36 -16.19 7.35 -1.33
CA ILE A 36 -14.98 6.62 -1.74
C ILE A 36 -14.37 5.89 -0.55
N MET A 37 -14.26 6.55 0.62
CA MET A 37 -13.75 5.92 1.84
C MET A 37 -14.59 4.71 2.26
N ASP A 38 -15.91 4.83 2.21
CA ASP A 38 -16.83 3.73 2.54
C ASP A 38 -16.63 2.54 1.59
N LEU A 39 -16.47 2.80 0.29
CA LEU A 39 -16.17 1.77 -0.70
C LEU A 39 -14.82 1.10 -0.44
N ASN A 40 -13.80 1.88 -0.10
CA ASN A 40 -12.47 1.36 0.24
C ASN A 40 -12.53 0.45 1.46
N VAL A 41 -13.26 0.83 2.50
CA VAL A 41 -13.46 0.01 3.70
C VAL A 41 -14.13 -1.31 3.34
N ILE A 42 -15.24 -1.29 2.57
CA ILE A 42 -15.95 -2.50 2.15
C ILE A 42 -15.04 -3.43 1.33
N ASN A 43 -14.32 -2.89 0.36
CA ASN A 43 -13.39 -3.66 -0.47
C ASN A 43 -12.21 -4.21 0.34
N SER A 44 -11.68 -3.41 1.26
CA SER A 44 -10.61 -3.80 2.18
C SER A 44 -11.04 -4.97 3.08
N GLU A 45 -12.21 -4.89 3.68
CA GLU A 45 -12.76 -5.96 4.52
C GLU A 45 -12.94 -7.27 3.73
N LYS A 46 -13.44 -7.17 2.50
CA LYS A 46 -13.59 -8.31 1.60
C LYS A 46 -12.24 -8.93 1.26
N MET A 47 -11.25 -8.11 0.88
CA MET A 47 -9.88 -8.56 0.58
C MET A 47 -9.26 -9.24 1.79
N MET A 48 -9.29 -8.61 2.97
CA MET A 48 -8.71 -9.14 4.20
C MET A 48 -9.39 -10.44 4.66
N THR A 49 -10.72 -10.53 4.52
CA THR A 49 -11.49 -11.75 4.83
C THR A 49 -11.07 -12.90 3.91
N ASN A 50 -10.85 -12.64 2.63
CA ASN A 50 -10.39 -13.64 1.68
C ASN A 50 -8.93 -14.02 1.93
N ALA A 51 -8.07 -13.06 2.26
CA ALA A 51 -6.67 -13.31 2.58
C ALA A 51 -6.51 -14.27 3.77
N LYS A 52 -7.31 -14.12 4.82
CA LYS A 52 -7.30 -15.01 6.00
C LYS A 52 -7.68 -16.46 5.69
N LYS A 53 -8.34 -16.73 4.57
CA LYS A 53 -8.73 -18.08 4.12
C LYS A 53 -7.67 -18.76 3.25
N ILE A 54 -6.60 -18.07 2.88
CA ILE A 54 -5.53 -18.61 2.04
C ILE A 54 -4.82 -19.74 2.81
N LYS A 55 -4.78 -20.91 2.20
CA LYS A 55 -4.13 -22.09 2.82
C LYS A 55 -2.64 -21.83 3.04
N GLY A 56 -2.18 -22.00 4.28
CA GLY A 56 -0.77 -21.79 4.65
C GLY A 56 -0.39 -20.33 4.90
N ALA A 57 -1.32 -19.38 4.81
CA ALA A 57 -1.06 -18.01 5.21
C ALA A 57 -1.01 -17.89 6.74
N GLN A 58 -0.08 -17.06 7.23
CA GLN A 58 0.01 -16.67 8.63
C GLN A 58 -0.85 -15.42 8.85
N VAL A 59 -1.71 -15.47 9.85
CA VAL A 59 -2.56 -14.34 10.26
C VAL A 59 -2.05 -13.82 11.60
N PHE A 60 -1.75 -12.53 11.69
CA PHE A 60 -1.24 -11.88 12.88
C PHE A 60 -2.33 -11.09 13.62
N ASP A 61 -2.13 -10.84 14.92
CA ASP A 61 -3.11 -10.14 15.77
C ASP A 61 -3.42 -8.71 15.31
N ASN A 62 -2.44 -8.05 14.67
CA ASN A 62 -2.63 -6.72 14.05
C ASN A 62 -3.38 -6.77 12.71
N GLY A 63 -3.89 -7.92 12.32
CA GLY A 63 -4.69 -8.13 11.13
C GLY A 63 -3.87 -8.36 9.85
N ILE A 64 -2.56 -8.22 9.88
CA ILE A 64 -1.70 -8.53 8.71
C ILE A 64 -1.79 -10.02 8.38
N VAL A 65 -1.81 -10.33 7.09
CA VAL A 65 -1.76 -11.70 6.59
C VAL A 65 -0.52 -11.85 5.72
N LEU A 66 0.30 -12.87 5.99
CA LEU A 66 1.51 -13.18 5.24
C LEU A 66 1.38 -14.57 4.60
N GLN A 67 1.52 -14.61 3.29
CA GLN A 67 1.60 -15.84 2.50
C GLN A 67 3.03 -16.00 1.96
N THR A 68 3.68 -17.10 2.28
CA THR A 68 4.95 -17.48 1.64
C THR A 68 4.64 -18.10 0.29
N ILE A 69 5.18 -17.53 -0.78
CA ILE A 69 5.09 -18.04 -2.15
C ILE A 69 6.30 -18.95 -2.43
N GLU A 70 7.48 -18.43 -2.07
CA GLU A 70 8.76 -19.13 -2.20
C GLU A 70 9.59 -18.82 -0.95
N GLU A 71 9.98 -19.84 -0.23
CA GLU A 71 10.75 -19.66 0.99
C GLU A 71 12.19 -19.26 0.66
N GLY A 72 12.66 -18.19 1.29
CA GLY A 72 14.06 -17.79 1.19
C GLY A 72 14.97 -18.67 2.01
N THR A 73 16.24 -18.74 1.65
CA THR A 73 17.27 -19.52 2.34
C THR A 73 18.18 -18.66 3.23
N GLY A 74 18.11 -17.34 3.09
CA GLY A 74 18.92 -16.39 3.85
C GLY A 74 18.36 -16.08 5.24
N LYS A 75 19.00 -15.10 5.89
CA LYS A 75 18.57 -14.59 7.20
C LYS A 75 17.30 -13.76 7.07
N ASN A 76 16.64 -13.55 8.18
CA ASN A 76 15.59 -12.55 8.34
C ASN A 76 16.23 -11.18 8.64
N PRO A 77 15.71 -10.07 8.11
CA PRO A 77 16.11 -8.74 8.56
C PRO A 77 15.56 -8.43 9.95
N THR A 78 16.13 -7.44 10.58
CA THR A 78 15.60 -6.79 11.78
C THR A 78 14.87 -5.51 11.38
N GLU A 79 14.11 -4.93 12.31
CA GLU A 79 13.40 -3.64 12.08
C GLU A 79 14.37 -2.45 11.88
N LEU A 80 15.66 -2.62 12.20
CA LEU A 80 16.70 -1.59 12.06
C LEU A 80 17.51 -1.72 10.76
N ASP A 81 17.27 -2.78 9.99
CA ASP A 81 18.02 -3.04 8.77
C ASP A 81 17.45 -2.27 7.56
N ASP A 82 18.32 -2.09 6.58
CA ASP A 82 17.92 -1.74 5.23
C ASP A 82 17.68 -3.02 4.43
N VAL A 83 16.74 -2.95 3.50
CA VAL A 83 16.44 -4.06 2.60
C VAL A 83 16.43 -3.61 1.15
N ILE A 84 16.82 -4.51 0.26
CA ILE A 84 16.62 -4.38 -1.19
C ILE A 84 15.51 -5.32 -1.58
N VAL A 85 14.50 -4.79 -2.25
CA VAL A 85 13.30 -5.53 -2.64
C VAL A 85 12.88 -5.25 -4.08
N GLU A 86 12.19 -6.23 -4.64
CA GLU A 86 11.25 -6.01 -5.74
C GLU A 86 9.84 -6.14 -5.17
N TYR A 87 8.94 -5.29 -5.65
CA TYR A 87 7.56 -5.38 -5.18
C TYR A 87 6.53 -4.97 -6.23
N ILE A 88 5.33 -5.48 -6.02
CA ILE A 88 4.11 -5.03 -6.69
C ILE A 88 3.11 -4.68 -5.61
N LEU A 89 2.62 -3.46 -5.61
CA LEU A 89 1.54 -2.98 -4.77
C LEU A 89 0.24 -3.03 -5.56
N THR A 90 -0.76 -3.68 -4.99
CA THR A 90 -2.13 -3.64 -5.49
C THR A 90 -3.08 -3.08 -4.44
N ASN A 91 -4.15 -2.44 -4.91
CA ASN A 91 -5.25 -1.98 -4.08
C ASN A 91 -6.17 -3.15 -3.66
N ALA A 92 -7.23 -2.85 -2.90
CA ALA A 92 -8.17 -3.85 -2.42
C ALA A 92 -9.03 -4.50 -3.54
N LEU A 93 -9.09 -3.90 -4.72
CA LEU A 93 -9.75 -4.45 -5.92
C LEU A 93 -8.82 -5.36 -6.74
N GLY A 94 -7.50 -5.32 -6.47
CA GLY A 94 -6.48 -6.08 -7.20
C GLY A 94 -5.80 -5.29 -8.32
N ASP A 95 -6.12 -4.01 -8.48
CA ASP A 95 -5.47 -3.15 -9.47
C ASP A 95 -4.05 -2.82 -9.02
N THR A 96 -3.09 -2.85 -9.95
CA THR A 96 -1.71 -2.46 -9.66
C THR A 96 -1.61 -0.95 -9.49
N VAL A 97 -1.25 -0.53 -8.29
CA VAL A 97 -1.01 0.88 -7.93
C VAL A 97 0.44 1.27 -8.22
N GLN A 98 1.37 0.38 -7.87
CA GLN A 98 2.80 0.61 -8.05
C GLN A 98 3.54 -0.70 -8.27
N SER A 99 4.60 -0.66 -9.07
CA SER A 99 5.45 -1.82 -9.33
C SER A 99 6.90 -1.38 -9.55
N SER A 100 7.83 -1.96 -8.79
CA SER A 100 9.25 -1.72 -8.98
C SER A 100 9.72 -2.18 -10.37
N TYR A 101 9.15 -3.24 -10.89
CA TYR A 101 9.43 -3.74 -12.24
C TYR A 101 9.02 -2.74 -13.34
N GLN A 102 7.85 -2.07 -13.17
CA GLN A 102 7.41 -1.05 -14.11
C GLN A 102 8.26 0.22 -14.00
N MET A 103 8.60 0.64 -12.78
CA MET A 103 9.48 1.80 -12.56
C MET A 103 10.84 1.60 -13.21
N LYS A 104 11.44 0.42 -13.09
CA LYS A 104 12.68 0.06 -13.78
C LYS A 104 12.56 0.19 -15.30
N LYS A 105 11.49 -0.37 -15.86
CA LYS A 105 11.24 -0.30 -17.31
C LYS A 105 11.09 1.13 -17.80
N MET A 106 10.46 1.99 -17.04
CA MET A 106 10.24 3.40 -17.40
C MET A 106 11.49 4.26 -17.23
N SER A 107 12.29 4.02 -16.19
CA SER A 107 13.49 4.78 -15.87
C SER A 107 14.75 4.29 -16.61
N GLY A 108 14.71 3.10 -17.21
CA GLY A 108 15.89 2.41 -17.75
C GLY A 108 16.85 1.88 -16.66
N SER A 109 16.47 2.00 -15.39
CA SER A 109 17.26 1.45 -14.28
C SER A 109 17.11 -0.06 -14.21
N THR A 110 18.16 -0.76 -13.79
CA THR A 110 18.13 -2.20 -13.51
C THR A 110 18.15 -2.48 -12.00
N GLU A 111 18.33 -1.46 -11.18
CA GLU A 111 18.49 -1.64 -9.75
C GLU A 111 17.15 -1.85 -9.03
N PRO A 112 17.07 -2.80 -8.11
CA PRO A 112 15.93 -2.98 -7.23
C PRO A 112 15.80 -1.83 -6.22
N VAL A 113 14.70 -1.77 -5.51
CA VAL A 113 14.39 -0.68 -4.57
C VAL A 113 15.06 -0.93 -3.23
N ALA A 114 15.85 0.04 -2.75
CA ALA A 114 16.42 0.02 -1.41
C ALA A 114 15.51 0.80 -0.44
N LEU A 115 15.18 0.20 0.70
CA LEU A 115 14.27 0.75 1.71
C LEU A 115 14.86 0.56 3.12
N ALA A 116 14.75 1.60 3.94
CA ALA A 116 15.05 1.51 5.36
C ALA A 116 13.79 1.05 6.12
N LEU A 117 13.88 -0.06 6.86
CA LEU A 117 12.76 -0.53 7.67
C LEU A 117 12.50 0.39 8.87
N ASN A 118 13.54 1.05 9.36
CA ASN A 118 13.44 2.02 10.44
C ASN A 118 12.94 3.38 9.92
N GLY A 119 11.62 3.57 9.91
CA GLY A 119 10.97 4.84 9.58
C GLY A 119 10.88 5.20 8.10
N GLY A 120 11.40 4.37 7.19
CA GLY A 120 11.33 4.60 5.74
C GLY A 120 10.14 3.94 5.03
N VAL A 121 9.33 3.16 5.77
CA VAL A 121 8.22 2.37 5.22
C VAL A 121 6.98 2.46 6.11
N ILE A 122 5.83 2.00 5.61
CA ILE A 122 4.59 1.91 6.39
C ILE A 122 4.76 0.92 7.57
N PRO A 123 4.01 1.11 8.69
CA PRO A 123 4.10 0.24 9.87
C PRO A 123 3.94 -1.25 9.56
N GLY A 124 3.09 -1.58 8.59
CA GLY A 124 2.89 -2.96 8.14
C GLY A 124 4.15 -3.60 7.58
N TRP A 125 4.99 -2.85 6.88
CA TRP A 125 6.28 -3.34 6.37
C TRP A 125 7.29 -3.54 7.49
N THR A 126 7.44 -2.57 8.39
CA THR A 126 8.33 -2.69 9.57
C THR A 126 7.99 -3.95 10.37
N PHE A 127 6.69 -4.30 10.48
CA PHE A 127 6.26 -5.50 11.18
C PHE A 127 6.50 -6.80 10.40
N VAL A 128 6.16 -6.82 9.09
CA VAL A 128 6.07 -8.08 8.33
C VAL A 128 7.37 -8.49 7.66
N VAL A 129 8.19 -7.53 7.18
CA VAL A 129 9.44 -7.83 6.47
C VAL A 129 10.45 -8.58 7.37
N PRO A 130 10.58 -8.30 8.68
CA PRO A 130 11.41 -9.10 9.59
C PRO A 130 11.01 -10.58 9.73
N LYS A 131 9.84 -10.96 9.22
CA LYS A 131 9.37 -12.36 9.21
C LYS A 131 9.67 -13.08 7.89
N MET A 132 10.23 -12.36 6.92
CA MET A 132 10.63 -12.87 5.61
C MET A 132 12.11 -13.22 5.61
N LYS A 133 12.50 -14.22 4.81
CA LYS A 133 13.92 -14.59 4.62
C LYS A 133 14.44 -14.02 3.31
N LYS A 134 15.70 -13.59 3.31
CA LYS A 134 16.40 -13.18 2.09
C LYS A 134 16.32 -14.27 1.01
N GLY A 135 16.05 -13.87 -0.22
CA GLY A 135 15.86 -14.73 -1.38
C GLY A 135 14.46 -15.31 -1.51
N GLY A 136 13.54 -14.97 -0.59
CA GLY A 136 12.17 -15.47 -0.63
C GLY A 136 11.21 -14.52 -1.34
N LYS A 137 10.05 -15.07 -1.71
CA LYS A 137 8.93 -14.33 -2.31
C LYS A 137 7.69 -14.49 -1.46
N TYR A 138 7.04 -13.40 -1.20
CA TYR A 138 5.96 -13.32 -0.24
C TYR A 138 4.82 -12.48 -0.80
N ARG A 139 3.61 -12.78 -0.34
CA ARG A 139 2.46 -11.89 -0.52
C ARG A 139 1.95 -11.50 0.84
N THR A 140 1.84 -10.21 1.10
CA THR A 140 1.31 -9.71 2.36
C THR A 140 0.11 -8.81 2.12
N TYR A 141 -0.91 -8.97 2.96
CA TYR A 141 -2.10 -8.16 2.99
C TYR A 141 -2.06 -7.32 4.26
N ILE A 142 -2.04 -6.02 4.09
CA ILE A 142 -1.84 -5.06 5.17
C ILE A 142 -3.12 -4.25 5.35
N PRO A 143 -3.76 -4.33 6.52
CA PRO A 143 -4.96 -3.54 6.80
C PRO A 143 -4.61 -2.05 6.79
N TRP A 144 -5.55 -1.21 6.41
CA TRP A 144 -5.35 0.22 6.22
C TRP A 144 -4.77 0.94 7.45
N GLN A 145 -5.05 0.46 8.66
CA GLN A 145 -4.50 0.99 9.92
C GLN A 145 -2.98 0.82 10.02
N MET A 146 -2.45 -0.21 9.36
CA MET A 146 -1.02 -0.51 9.30
C MET A 146 -0.38 -0.09 7.96
N ALA A 147 -1.18 0.53 7.07
CA ALA A 147 -0.76 1.10 5.79
C ALA A 147 -0.69 2.63 5.90
N TYR A 148 -1.37 3.36 5.04
CA TYR A 148 -1.35 4.82 5.00
C TYR A 148 -2.45 5.49 5.84
N GLY A 149 -3.29 4.71 6.52
CA GLY A 149 -4.31 5.22 7.45
C GLY A 149 -5.51 5.88 6.78
N GLU A 150 -6.21 6.72 7.57
CA GLU A 150 -7.42 7.43 7.12
C GLU A 150 -7.12 8.45 6.03
N GLN A 151 -5.96 9.09 6.08
CA GLN A 151 -5.55 10.14 5.15
C GLN A 151 -5.44 9.63 3.70
N ALA A 152 -5.20 8.34 3.52
CA ALA A 152 -5.18 7.67 2.22
C ALA A 152 -6.48 6.92 1.91
N GLY A 153 -7.61 7.34 2.49
CA GLY A 153 -8.93 6.83 2.16
C GLY A 153 -9.26 5.46 2.74
N LYS A 154 -8.60 5.02 3.82
CA LYS A 154 -8.86 3.76 4.54
C LYS A 154 -8.75 2.52 3.63
N GLU A 155 -7.79 2.52 2.74
CA GLU A 155 -7.57 1.42 1.81
C GLU A 155 -6.53 0.43 2.34
N SER A 156 -6.91 -0.84 2.46
CA SER A 156 -5.99 -1.94 2.75
C SER A 156 -5.24 -2.35 1.48
N LEU A 157 -3.99 -2.75 1.63
CA LEU A 157 -3.07 -2.95 0.54
C LEU A 157 -2.59 -4.41 0.47
N CYS A 158 -2.35 -4.88 -0.75
CA CYS A 158 -1.67 -6.15 -0.97
C CYS A 158 -0.34 -5.90 -1.66
N PHE A 159 0.72 -6.44 -1.08
CA PHE A 159 2.07 -6.40 -1.65
C PHE A 159 2.52 -7.80 -2.02
N PHE A 160 3.01 -7.97 -3.24
CA PHE A 160 3.95 -9.02 -3.57
C PHE A 160 5.35 -8.47 -3.33
N ILE A 161 6.19 -9.18 -2.58
CA ILE A 161 7.54 -8.75 -2.19
C ILE A 161 8.51 -9.87 -2.47
N GLU A 162 9.58 -9.57 -3.19
CA GLU A 162 10.78 -10.39 -3.30
C GLU A 162 11.89 -9.74 -2.50
N LEU A 163 12.36 -10.40 -1.43
CA LEU A 163 13.41 -9.88 -0.56
C LEU A 163 14.78 -10.26 -1.12
N VAL A 164 15.41 -9.33 -1.81
CA VAL A 164 16.66 -9.56 -2.56
C VAL A 164 17.89 -9.51 -1.68
N GLU A 165 18.04 -8.46 -0.85
CA GLU A 165 19.22 -8.24 -0.02
C GLU A 165 18.84 -7.63 1.32
N ILE A 166 19.72 -7.81 2.33
CA ILE A 166 19.60 -7.25 3.66
C ILE A 166 20.95 -6.65 4.04
N GLY A 167 20.96 -5.45 4.56
CA GLY A 167 22.15 -4.79 5.09
C GLY A 167 21.85 -4.00 6.36
N PRO A 168 22.87 -3.73 7.19
CA PRO A 168 22.71 -2.88 8.36
C PRO A 168 22.10 -1.53 7.99
N GLY A 169 21.28 -0.96 8.87
CA GLY A 169 20.63 0.33 8.63
C GLY A 169 21.59 1.43 8.20
N GLY A 170 21.21 2.19 7.18
CA GLY A 170 22.02 3.26 6.58
C GLY A 170 23.11 2.79 5.61
N THR A 171 23.18 1.48 5.27
CA THR A 171 24.21 0.97 4.36
C THR A 171 23.72 0.77 2.93
N LEU A 172 22.46 0.44 2.73
CA LEU A 172 21.88 0.19 1.41
C LEU A 172 21.07 1.37 0.90
N VAL A 173 20.43 2.12 1.79
CA VAL A 173 19.74 3.37 1.46
C VAL A 173 20.76 4.50 1.50
N LYS A 174 21.16 4.99 0.34
CA LYS A 174 22.02 6.17 0.25
C LYS A 174 21.26 7.38 0.82
N PRO A 175 21.85 8.16 1.76
CA PRO A 175 21.26 9.41 2.17
C PRO A 175 21.03 10.28 0.92
N GLN A 176 19.80 10.72 0.70
CA GLN A 176 19.57 11.75 -0.33
C GLN A 176 20.42 12.96 0.03
N ALA A 177 21.29 13.37 -0.88
CA ALA A 177 22.00 14.62 -0.73
C ALA A 177 20.97 15.73 -0.46
N PRO A 178 21.22 16.63 0.54
CA PRO A 178 20.31 17.73 0.80
C PRO A 178 20.10 18.48 -0.51
N MET A 179 18.84 18.66 -0.90
CA MET A 179 18.52 19.46 -2.08
C MET A 179 19.15 20.83 -1.87
N PRO A 180 19.88 21.37 -2.85
CA PRO A 180 20.44 22.70 -2.75
C PRO A 180 19.26 23.64 -2.47
N GLN A 181 19.32 24.34 -1.32
CA GLN A 181 18.39 25.41 -1.03
C GLN A 181 18.51 26.40 -2.18
N GLN A 182 17.46 26.54 -2.99
CA GLN A 182 17.37 27.62 -3.96
C GLN A 182 17.41 28.91 -3.14
N GLY A 183 18.57 29.55 -3.16
CA GLY A 183 18.77 30.85 -2.57
C GLY A 183 17.74 31.79 -3.18
N GLY A 184 16.91 32.39 -2.31
CA GLY A 184 16.03 33.47 -2.71
C GLY A 184 16.86 34.64 -3.25
N PHE A 185 16.39 35.18 -4.36
CA PHE A 185 16.66 36.57 -4.80
C PHE A 185 15.44 37.40 -4.48
#